data_b2afa155c06358b4b92cf87814c66e90
#
_entry.id   b2afa155c06358b4b92cf87814c66e90
#
_cell.length_a   1.000
_cell.length_b   1.000
_cell.length_c   1.000
_cell.angle_alpha   90.00
_cell.angle_beta   90.00
_cell.angle_gamma   90.00
#
_symmetry.space_group_name_H-M   'P 1'
#
loop_
_entity.id
_entity.type
_entity.pdbx_description
1 polymer ?
#
loop_
_entity_poly.entity_id
_entity_poly.type
_entity_poly.pdbx_seq_one_letter_code
_entity_poly.pdbx_strand_id
1 'polypeptide(L)'
;MIIVHDTFVCKPGNASKVAKKFKEGMQGNPELVNIMTDATGQYNRVIMVTQYENLTAYEKSFQNYMNDSEEMKKMKKALEGYTEMYLTGSREIFQVW
;
A
#
# COMPACT_ATOMS: atom_id res chain seq x y z
N MET A 1 -5.01 3.17 18.24
CA MET A 1 -4.43 2.57 17.03
C MET A 1 -5.37 2.76 15.85
N ILE A 2 -4.83 3.07 14.71
CA ILE A 2 -5.59 3.16 13.46
C ILE A 2 -5.08 2.13 12.46
N ILE A 3 -5.99 1.69 11.59
CA ILE A 3 -5.68 0.81 10.47
C ILE A 3 -6.07 1.54 9.19
N VAL A 4 -5.17 1.52 8.21
CA VAL A 4 -5.36 2.19 6.92
C VAL A 4 -5.51 1.13 5.83
N HIS A 5 -6.56 1.25 5.04
CA HIS A 5 -6.79 0.44 3.85
C HIS A 5 -6.57 1.31 2.62
N ASP A 6 -5.50 1.06 1.89
CA ASP A 6 -5.29 1.65 0.57
C ASP A 6 -5.74 0.63 -0.47
N THR A 7 -6.86 0.92 -1.11
CA THR A 7 -7.48 0.02 -2.09
C THR A 7 -7.22 0.51 -3.50
N PHE A 8 -6.71 -0.38 -4.34
CA PHE A 8 -6.43 -0.07 -5.75
C PHE A 8 -7.26 -1.01 -6.62
N VAL A 9 -8.09 -0.44 -7.49
CA VAL A 9 -8.82 -1.21 -8.49
C VAL A 9 -7.94 -1.24 -9.74
N CYS A 10 -7.38 -2.39 -10.04
CA CYS A 10 -6.39 -2.53 -11.09
C CYS A 10 -7.02 -2.85 -12.44
N LYS A 11 -6.27 -2.61 -13.51
CA LYS A 11 -6.64 -3.05 -14.85
C LYS A 11 -6.67 -4.58 -14.87
N PRO A 12 -7.51 -5.18 -15.73
CA PRO A 12 -7.60 -6.64 -15.80
C PRO A 12 -6.23 -7.30 -15.97
N GLY A 13 -5.96 -8.31 -15.15
CA GLY A 13 -4.70 -9.06 -15.17
C GLY A 13 -3.57 -8.42 -14.40
N ASN A 14 -3.73 -7.22 -13.84
CA ASN A 14 -2.64 -6.51 -13.18
C ASN A 14 -2.66 -6.59 -11.64
N ALA A 15 -3.72 -7.09 -11.04
CA ALA A 15 -3.82 -7.11 -9.57
C ALA A 15 -2.66 -7.87 -8.92
N SER A 16 -2.33 -9.05 -9.41
CA SER A 16 -1.22 -9.83 -8.84
C SER A 16 0.12 -9.14 -9.05
N LYS A 17 0.30 -8.45 -10.17
CA LYS A 17 1.53 -7.69 -10.44
C LYS A 17 1.68 -6.54 -9.48
N VAL A 18 0.62 -5.79 -9.23
CA VAL A 18 0.61 -4.67 -8.29
C VAL A 18 0.84 -5.19 -6.88
N ALA A 19 0.17 -6.28 -6.49
CA ALA A 19 0.36 -6.89 -5.17
C ALA A 19 1.82 -7.30 -4.94
N LYS A 20 2.47 -7.90 -5.93
CA LYS A 20 3.88 -8.27 -5.84
C LYS A 20 4.78 -7.06 -5.70
N LYS A 21 4.51 -5.97 -6.44
CA LYS A 21 5.27 -4.73 -6.32
C LYS A 21 5.14 -4.13 -4.92
N PHE A 22 3.94 -4.11 -4.37
CA PHE A 22 3.73 -3.59 -3.03
C PHE A 22 4.40 -4.46 -1.97
N LYS A 23 4.29 -5.77 -2.11
CA LYS A 23 4.94 -6.70 -1.18
C LYS A 23 6.45 -6.50 -1.18
N GLU A 24 7.05 -6.35 -2.35
CA GLU A 24 8.48 -6.11 -2.49
C GLU A 24 8.89 -4.74 -1.96
N GLY A 25 8.14 -3.69 -2.35
CA GLY A 25 8.45 -2.32 -1.95
C GLY A 25 8.26 -2.06 -0.47
N MET A 26 7.32 -2.75 0.16
CA MET A 26 7.02 -2.58 1.58
C MET A 26 7.72 -3.60 2.47
N GLN A 27 8.58 -4.42 1.90
CA GLN A 27 9.32 -5.43 2.66
C GLN A 27 10.14 -4.77 3.77
N GLY A 28 10.00 -5.29 4.99
CA GLY A 28 10.70 -4.75 6.15
C GLY A 28 10.03 -3.54 6.80
N ASN A 29 8.93 -3.06 6.26
CA ASN A 29 8.20 -1.93 6.86
C ASN A 29 7.39 -2.44 8.07
N PRO A 30 7.69 -1.96 9.30
CA PRO A 30 7.03 -2.46 10.50
C PRO A 30 5.54 -2.10 10.57
N GLU A 31 5.07 -1.11 9.83
CA GLU A 31 3.67 -0.71 9.82
C GLU A 31 2.82 -1.57 8.88
N LEU A 32 3.43 -2.34 8.00
CA LEU A 32 2.68 -3.19 7.06
C LEU A 32 2.03 -4.35 7.81
N VAL A 33 0.70 -4.48 7.68
CA VAL A 33 -0.05 -5.61 8.21
C VAL A 33 -0.10 -6.73 7.17
N ASN A 34 -0.66 -6.42 6.01
CA ASN A 34 -0.69 -7.38 4.89
C ASN A 34 -1.05 -6.67 3.58
N ILE A 35 -0.95 -7.42 2.50
CA ILE A 35 -1.40 -7.02 1.17
C ILE A 35 -2.33 -8.12 0.70
N MET A 36 -3.54 -7.74 0.26
CA MET A 36 -4.60 -8.67 -0.10
C MET A 36 -5.07 -8.42 -1.53
N THR A 37 -5.54 -9.48 -2.17
CA THR A 37 -6.26 -9.38 -3.43
C THR A 37 -7.62 -10.04 -3.26
N ASP A 38 -8.60 -9.70 -4.11
CA ASP A 38 -9.93 -10.30 -4.02
C ASP A 38 -9.88 -11.79 -4.27
N ALA A 39 -10.43 -12.57 -3.35
CA ALA A 39 -10.80 -13.95 -3.62
C ALA A 39 -12.23 -14.00 -4.19
N THR A 40 -13.09 -13.11 -3.68
CA THR A 40 -14.46 -12.90 -4.16
C THR A 40 -14.80 -11.41 -4.05
N GLY A 41 -15.87 -10.98 -4.67
CA GLY A 41 -16.34 -9.60 -4.61
C GLY A 41 -16.03 -8.86 -5.89
N GLN A 42 -15.63 -7.59 -5.76
CA GLN A 42 -15.23 -6.78 -6.91
C GLN A 42 -13.92 -7.32 -7.48
N TYR A 43 -13.79 -7.35 -8.80
CA TYR A 43 -12.59 -7.89 -9.44
C TYR A 43 -11.40 -6.94 -9.38
N ASN A 44 -10.20 -7.52 -9.35
CA ASN A 44 -8.94 -6.82 -9.59
C ASN A 44 -8.58 -5.77 -8.54
N ARG A 45 -9.00 -5.98 -7.29
CA ARG A 45 -8.60 -5.09 -6.19
C ARG A 45 -7.33 -5.60 -5.52
N VAL A 46 -6.47 -4.65 -5.17
CA VAL A 46 -5.35 -4.87 -4.26
C VAL A 46 -5.57 -3.95 -3.08
N ILE A 47 -5.50 -4.51 -1.88
CA ILE A 47 -5.68 -3.73 -0.65
C ILE A 47 -4.40 -3.86 0.17
N MET A 48 -3.75 -2.73 0.41
CA MET A 48 -2.60 -2.65 1.30
C MET A 48 -3.09 -2.19 2.66
N VAL A 49 -2.86 -3.00 3.67
CA VAL A 49 -3.28 -2.73 5.04
C VAL A 49 -2.05 -2.34 5.86
N THR A 50 -2.09 -1.15 6.43
CA THR A 50 -1.04 -0.66 7.33
C THR A 50 -1.67 -0.26 8.65
N GLN A 51 -0.84 -0.19 9.71
CA GLN A 51 -1.31 0.21 11.02
C GLN A 51 -0.35 1.22 11.63
N TYR A 52 -0.91 2.15 12.40
CA TYR A 52 -0.17 3.21 13.06
C TYR A 52 -0.77 3.45 14.44
N GLU A 53 0.04 3.96 15.34
CA GLU A 53 -0.40 4.28 16.70
C GLU A 53 -1.52 5.32 16.68
N ASN A 54 -1.40 6.34 15.82
CA ASN A 54 -2.36 7.43 15.69
C ASN A 54 -2.19 8.14 14.34
N LEU A 55 -3.02 9.14 14.07
CA LEU A 55 -2.96 9.91 12.83
C LEU A 55 -1.66 10.68 12.68
N THR A 56 -1.07 11.15 13.78
CA THR A 56 0.19 11.86 13.75
C THR A 56 1.32 10.95 13.27
N ALA A 57 1.36 9.71 13.76
CA ALA A 57 2.34 8.73 13.32
C ALA A 57 2.16 8.40 11.84
N TYR A 58 0.92 8.31 11.38
CA TYR A 58 0.61 8.08 9.97
C TYR A 58 1.12 9.25 9.11
N GLU A 59 0.85 10.47 9.52
CA GLU A 59 1.33 11.67 8.80
C GLU A 59 2.85 11.70 8.71
N LYS A 60 3.54 11.36 9.79
CA LYS A 60 5.02 11.29 9.82
C LYS A 60 5.55 10.25 8.84
N SER A 61 4.81 9.19 8.57
CA SER A 61 5.24 8.16 7.62
C SER A 61 5.41 8.73 6.20
N PHE A 62 4.60 9.70 5.82
CA PHE A 62 4.74 10.38 4.53
C PHE A 62 6.02 11.20 4.46
N GLN A 63 6.42 11.84 5.55
CA GLN A 63 7.67 12.59 5.60
C GLN A 63 8.86 11.66 5.40
N ASN A 64 8.83 10.48 6.01
CA ASN A 64 9.85 9.46 5.80
C ASN A 64 9.87 8.97 4.35
N TYR A 65 8.70 8.82 3.73
CA TYR A 65 8.56 8.43 2.33
C TYR A 65 9.21 9.45 1.39
N MET A 66 9.18 10.73 1.75
CA MET A 66 9.78 11.80 0.96
C MET A 66 11.31 11.91 1.16
N ASN A 67 11.87 11.10 2.05
CA ASN A 67 13.30 11.08 2.33
C ASN A 67 14.07 10.37 1.20
N ASP A 68 15.31 10.80 0.95
CA ASP A 68 16.19 10.22 -0.07
C ASP A 68 17.10 9.10 0.45
N SER A 69 16.65 8.39 1.48
CA SER A 69 17.42 7.26 2.02
C SER A 69 17.52 6.11 0.98
N GLU A 70 18.52 5.25 1.15
CA GLU A 70 18.69 4.07 0.29
C GLU A 70 17.47 3.15 0.33
N GLU A 71 16.84 3.03 1.50
CA GLU A 71 15.64 2.22 1.68
C GLU A 71 14.48 2.78 0.87
N MET A 72 14.31 4.11 0.87
CA MET A 72 13.25 4.77 0.10
C MET A 72 13.50 4.66 -1.40
N LYS A 73 14.75 4.73 -1.83
CA LYS A 73 15.11 4.53 -3.24
C LYS A 73 14.77 3.12 -3.70
N LYS A 74 15.08 2.12 -2.89
CA LYS A 74 14.73 0.72 -3.18
C LYS A 74 13.22 0.54 -3.28
N MET A 75 12.47 1.12 -2.35
CA MET A 75 11.01 1.05 -2.35
C MET A 75 10.43 1.68 -3.61
N LYS A 76 10.87 2.88 -3.96
CA LYS A 76 10.40 3.57 -5.17
C LYS A 76 10.70 2.77 -6.43
N LYS A 77 11.86 2.13 -6.49
CA LYS A 77 12.23 1.29 -7.63
C LYS A 77 11.33 0.07 -7.72
N ALA A 78 11.05 -0.59 -6.60
CA ALA A 78 10.16 -1.74 -6.56
C ALA A 78 8.73 -1.38 -6.99
N LEU A 79 8.28 -0.16 -6.67
CA LEU A 79 6.94 0.32 -7.02
C LEU A 79 6.87 0.92 -8.43
N GLU A 80 7.98 1.02 -9.14
CA GLU A 80 8.03 1.66 -10.44
C GLU A 80 7.01 1.06 -11.41
N GLY A 81 6.23 1.94 -12.05
CA GLY A 81 5.23 1.54 -13.03
C GLY A 81 3.87 1.13 -12.47
N TYR A 82 3.70 1.03 -11.14
CA TYR A 82 2.42 0.59 -10.60
C TYR A 82 1.27 1.56 -10.90
N THR A 83 1.57 2.85 -11.05
CA THR A 83 0.55 3.87 -11.34
C THR A 83 -0.13 3.67 -12.70
N GLU A 84 0.53 2.97 -13.60
CA GLU A 84 -0.03 2.62 -14.92
C GLU A 84 -0.91 1.37 -14.86
N MET A 85 -0.89 0.66 -13.74
CA MET A 85 -1.52 -0.66 -13.62
C MET A 85 -2.88 -0.64 -12.95
N TYR A 86 -3.28 0.51 -12.34
CA TYR A 86 -4.59 0.60 -11.71
C TYR A 86 -5.43 1.71 -12.33
N LEU A 87 -6.76 1.59 -12.17
CA LEU A 87 -7.74 2.52 -12.73
C LEU A 87 -8.13 3.59 -11.75
N THR A 88 -8.34 3.20 -10.50
CA THR A 88 -8.77 4.09 -9.43
C THR A 88 -8.36 3.50 -8.08
N GLY A 89 -8.42 4.32 -7.08
CA GLY A 89 -8.08 3.90 -5.72
C GLY A 89 -8.83 4.70 -4.68
N SER A 90 -8.79 4.19 -3.46
CA SER A 90 -9.40 4.86 -2.31
C SER A 90 -8.56 4.58 -1.07
N ARG A 91 -8.73 5.41 -0.07
CA ARG A 91 -8.07 5.25 1.23
C ARG A 91 -9.11 5.39 2.32
N GLU A 92 -9.14 4.40 3.20
CA GLU A 92 -10.03 4.40 4.34
C GLU A 92 -9.21 4.21 5.61
N ILE A 93 -9.50 5.00 6.63
CA ILE A 93 -8.81 4.94 7.90
C ILE A 93 -9.82 4.55 8.97
N PHE A 94 -9.50 3.50 9.72
CA PHE A 94 -10.38 2.94 10.74
C PHE A 94 -9.76 3.10 12.12
N GLN A 95 -10.59 3.42 13.11
CA GLN A 95 -10.19 3.44 14.50
C GLN A 95 -10.38 2.05 15.08
N VAL A 96 -9.34 1.48 15.69
CA VAL A 96 -9.43 0.19 16.36
C VAL A 96 -9.99 0.39 17.76
N TRP A 97 -10.97 -0.41 18.13
CA TRP A 97 -11.59 -0.40 19.47
C TRP A 97 -10.98 -1.46 20.38
#